data_c05a55943ee80765b9e5b3dea02f0849
#
_entry.id   c05a55943ee80765b9e5b3dea02f0849
#
_cell.length_a   1.000
_cell.length_b   1.000
_cell.length_c   1.000
_cell.angle_alpha   90.00
_cell.angle_beta   90.00
_cell.angle_gamma   90.00
#
_symmetry.space_group_name_H-M   'P 1'
#
loop_
_entity.id
_entity.type
_entity.pdbx_description
1 polymer ?
#
loop_
_entity_poly.entity_id
_entity_poly.type
_entity_poly.pdbx_seq_one_letter_code
_entity_poly.pdbx_strand_id
1 'polypeptide(L)'
;MKKYILSYFILSMVCCSSLLLSAQQLKILTYNIHHANPPIESADVINLDTIASIIKKTNADLVGLQEIDVNLDRSENVDQAKKLAELTGMHYFFSKGINLDAGEYGTVILSKYPIVKSERFELPSPIESEKRSLAIIHINIKGKVVKFANTHLDLKNENRLAQTAFIIDKFKNDKNLVILVGDLNAKPEEQPIRNLEEIFTRSQIKNGFTIPEVNPDREIDFIMINKGSQFKFKNHRVLSETYASDHRPVYVEINAQ
;
A
#
# COMPACT_ATOMS: atom_id res chain seq x y z
N MET A 1 46.73 44.79 -54.87
CA MET A 1 45.89 44.85 -53.62
C MET A 1 44.97 43.64 -53.61
N LYS A 2 45.33 42.60 -52.85
CA LYS A 2 44.50 41.38 -52.70
C LYS A 2 43.74 41.50 -51.37
N LYS A 3 42.40 41.49 -51.46
CA LYS A 3 41.51 41.47 -50.30
C LYS A 3 41.33 40.02 -49.85
N TYR A 4 41.69 39.65 -48.61
CA TYR A 4 41.42 38.42 -47.98
C TYR A 4 40.05 38.53 -47.29
N ILE A 5 39.09 37.72 -47.73
CA ILE A 5 37.79 37.52 -47.06
C ILE A 5 37.98 36.43 -46.01
N LEU A 6 37.86 36.80 -44.75
CA LEU A 6 37.93 35.88 -43.60
C LEU A 6 36.51 35.37 -43.32
N SER A 7 36.24 34.12 -43.68
CA SER A 7 34.97 33.44 -43.37
C SER A 7 35.00 32.89 -41.94
N TYR A 8 34.20 33.46 -41.04
CA TYR A 8 33.97 32.89 -39.71
C TYR A 8 32.96 31.73 -39.81
N PHE A 9 33.42 30.51 -39.60
CA PHE A 9 32.56 29.35 -39.34
C PHE A 9 32.12 29.40 -37.89
N ILE A 10 30.84 29.74 -37.62
CA ILE A 10 30.22 29.59 -36.30
C ILE A 10 29.78 28.15 -36.17
N LEU A 11 30.56 27.36 -35.44
CA LEU A 11 30.20 26.01 -35.04
C LEU A 11 29.17 26.08 -33.89
N SER A 12 27.87 25.99 -34.19
CA SER A 12 26.82 25.89 -33.19
C SER A 12 26.86 24.53 -32.55
N MET A 13 27.46 24.46 -31.38
CA MET A 13 27.44 23.26 -30.52
C MET A 13 26.04 23.10 -29.97
N VAL A 14 25.18 22.28 -30.64
CA VAL A 14 23.89 21.85 -30.13
C VAL A 14 24.17 20.92 -28.95
N CYS A 15 24.10 21.51 -27.76
CA CYS A 15 24.14 20.75 -26.52
C CYS A 15 22.83 19.93 -26.41
N CYS A 16 22.88 18.68 -26.91
CA CYS A 16 21.81 17.73 -26.75
C CYS A 16 21.82 17.30 -25.29
N SER A 17 21.18 18.10 -24.42
CA SER A 17 20.86 17.65 -23.05
C SER A 17 19.85 16.52 -23.16
N SER A 18 20.36 15.28 -23.14
CA SER A 18 19.55 14.09 -22.90
C SER A 18 18.88 14.28 -21.54
N LEU A 19 17.62 14.73 -21.56
CA LEU A 19 16.73 14.62 -20.43
C LEU A 19 16.63 13.12 -20.11
N LEU A 20 17.46 12.67 -19.17
CA LEU A 20 17.26 11.38 -18.53
C LEU A 20 15.85 11.41 -17.94
N LEU A 21 14.89 10.84 -18.68
CA LEU A 21 13.56 10.57 -18.16
C LEU A 21 13.77 9.62 -17.00
N SER A 22 13.91 10.16 -15.79
CA SER A 22 13.96 9.34 -14.57
C SER A 22 12.70 8.49 -14.59
N ALA A 23 12.89 7.19 -14.81
CA ALA A 23 11.80 6.22 -14.77
C ALA A 23 11.04 6.43 -13.45
N GLN A 24 9.75 6.67 -13.55
CA GLN A 24 8.92 6.91 -12.37
C GLN A 24 8.94 5.68 -11.49
N GLN A 25 9.60 5.79 -10.33
CA GLN A 25 9.65 4.75 -9.31
C GLN A 25 8.67 5.12 -8.21
N LEU A 26 7.92 4.15 -7.72
CA LEU A 26 7.09 4.26 -6.53
C LEU A 26 7.48 3.16 -5.53
N LYS A 27 7.62 3.55 -4.29
CA LYS A 27 7.92 2.68 -3.15
C LYS A 27 6.66 2.45 -2.35
N ILE A 28 6.28 1.22 -2.19
CA ILE A 28 5.01 0.80 -1.62
C ILE A 28 5.26 -0.09 -0.42
N LEU A 29 4.50 0.14 0.65
CA LEU A 29 4.50 -0.67 1.86
C LEU A 29 3.06 -1.11 2.17
N THR A 30 2.87 -2.35 2.58
CA THR A 30 1.67 -2.78 3.31
C THR A 30 2.08 -3.43 4.62
N TYR A 31 1.29 -3.22 5.67
CA TYR A 31 1.59 -3.74 6.97
C TYR A 31 0.33 -3.84 7.85
N ASN A 32 -0.05 -5.04 8.26
CA ASN A 32 -0.98 -5.22 9.36
C ASN A 32 -0.23 -4.92 10.65
N ILE A 33 -0.65 -3.91 11.40
CA ILE A 33 0.11 -3.40 12.55
C ILE A 33 -0.39 -3.93 13.91
N HIS A 34 -1.37 -4.86 13.90
CA HIS A 34 -1.94 -5.42 15.13
C HIS A 34 -2.27 -4.31 16.16
N HIS A 35 -3.03 -3.27 15.72
CA HIS A 35 -3.34 -2.04 16.48
C HIS A 35 -2.14 -1.45 17.26
N ALA A 36 -0.92 -1.64 16.73
CA ALA A 36 0.36 -1.22 17.31
C ALA A 36 0.68 -1.86 18.68
N ASN A 37 0.05 -2.99 19.02
CA ASN A 37 0.39 -3.80 20.18
C ASN A 37 1.43 -4.86 19.81
N PRO A 38 2.67 -4.80 20.32
CA PRO A 38 3.67 -5.82 20.05
C PRO A 38 3.28 -7.16 20.69
N PRO A 39 3.35 -8.31 19.96
CA PRO A 39 2.85 -9.61 20.45
C PRO A 39 3.54 -10.12 21.72
N ILE A 40 4.76 -9.66 22.02
CA ILE A 40 5.52 -10.05 23.20
C ILE A 40 5.22 -9.19 24.43
N GLU A 41 4.48 -8.11 24.26
CA GLU A 41 4.12 -7.18 25.33
C GLU A 41 2.70 -7.49 25.87
N SER A 42 2.32 -6.86 26.96
CA SER A 42 0.95 -6.93 27.46
C SER A 42 -0.01 -6.17 26.54
N ALA A 43 -1.31 -6.56 26.56
CA ALA A 43 -2.33 -6.04 25.64
C ALA A 43 -2.58 -4.52 25.75
N ASP A 44 -2.10 -3.87 26.80
CA ASP A 44 -2.19 -2.42 27.03
C ASP A 44 -0.99 -1.63 26.49
N VAL A 45 0.05 -2.32 25.97
CA VAL A 45 1.22 -1.63 25.39
C VAL A 45 0.97 -1.30 23.94
N ILE A 46 1.07 -0.02 23.59
CA ILE A 46 0.92 0.49 22.21
C ILE A 46 2.20 1.20 21.79
N ASN A 47 2.76 0.82 20.63
CA ASN A 47 4.04 1.35 20.14
C ASN A 47 3.99 1.89 18.71
N LEU A 48 3.33 3.03 18.53
CA LEU A 48 3.21 3.72 17.25
C LEU A 48 4.56 4.28 16.74
N ASP A 49 5.49 4.59 17.64
CA ASP A 49 6.80 5.12 17.25
C ASP A 49 7.63 4.06 16.50
N THR A 50 7.54 2.80 16.90
CA THR A 50 8.19 1.70 16.18
C THR A 50 7.58 1.51 14.79
N ILE A 51 6.25 1.51 14.67
CA ILE A 51 5.56 1.45 13.37
C ILE A 51 6.00 2.62 12.48
N ALA A 52 5.98 3.86 12.99
CA ALA A 52 6.42 5.04 12.25
C ALA A 52 7.90 4.95 11.84
N SER A 53 8.77 4.42 12.70
CA SER A 53 10.19 4.20 12.39
C SER A 53 10.38 3.22 11.23
N ILE A 54 9.62 2.11 11.19
CA ILE A 54 9.64 1.14 10.10
C ILE A 54 9.23 1.83 8.78
N ILE A 55 8.13 2.58 8.78
CA ILE A 55 7.65 3.32 7.61
C ILE A 55 8.73 4.29 7.10
N LYS A 56 9.33 5.09 7.99
CA LYS A 56 10.39 6.04 7.65
C LYS A 56 11.64 5.36 7.07
N LYS A 57 12.08 4.24 7.66
CA LYS A 57 13.25 3.48 7.18
C LYS A 57 13.06 2.92 5.78
N THR A 58 11.84 2.54 5.39
CA THR A 58 11.55 2.08 4.03
C THR A 58 11.53 3.23 3.04
N ASN A 59 11.32 4.46 3.51
CA ASN A 59 11.10 5.64 2.68
C ASN A 59 9.97 5.42 1.65
N ALA A 60 8.94 4.64 2.04
CA ALA A 60 7.79 4.34 1.20
C ALA A 60 7.05 5.63 0.79
N ASP A 61 6.54 5.65 -0.44
CA ASP A 61 5.76 6.77 -0.97
C ASP A 61 4.28 6.62 -0.69
N LEU A 62 3.82 5.35 -0.66
CA LEU A 62 2.44 4.94 -0.38
C LEU A 62 2.46 3.79 0.62
N VAL A 63 1.63 3.87 1.63
CA VAL A 63 1.54 2.87 2.70
C VAL A 63 0.09 2.49 2.94
N GLY A 64 -0.22 1.20 2.93
CA GLY A 64 -1.49 0.65 3.40
C GLY A 64 -1.27 -0.05 4.74
N LEU A 65 -1.98 0.38 5.77
CA LEU A 65 -1.92 -0.27 7.08
C LEU A 65 -3.29 -0.86 7.42
N GLN A 66 -3.28 -2.01 8.07
CA GLN A 66 -4.45 -2.70 8.55
C GLN A 66 -4.43 -2.75 10.08
N GLU A 67 -5.59 -3.02 10.67
CA GLU A 67 -5.79 -3.05 12.13
C GLU A 67 -5.48 -1.72 12.82
N ILE A 68 -6.15 -0.67 12.39
CA ILE A 68 -6.00 0.68 12.93
C ILE A 68 -7.15 0.98 13.89
N ASP A 69 -6.80 1.30 15.12
CA ASP A 69 -7.71 1.81 16.13
C ASP A 69 -7.83 3.33 16.09
N VAL A 70 -9.05 3.82 16.30
CA VAL A 70 -9.33 5.24 16.50
C VAL A 70 -10.16 5.41 17.75
N ASN A 71 -9.58 6.05 18.77
CA ASN A 71 -10.21 6.37 20.05
C ASN A 71 -10.77 5.12 20.79
N LEU A 72 -10.05 4.00 20.75
CA LEU A 72 -10.36 2.79 21.52
C LEU A 72 -9.58 2.73 22.83
N ASP A 73 -10.21 2.27 23.90
CA ASP A 73 -9.57 2.17 25.23
C ASP A 73 -8.33 1.28 25.20
N ARG A 74 -8.38 0.15 24.47
CA ARG A 74 -7.24 -0.78 24.34
C ARG A 74 -6.01 -0.14 23.69
N SER A 75 -6.17 0.96 22.99
CA SER A 75 -5.10 1.73 22.35
C SER A 75 -5.01 3.16 22.91
N GLU A 76 -5.21 3.30 24.24
CA GLU A 76 -5.02 4.55 24.99
C GLU A 76 -5.89 5.71 24.47
N ASN A 77 -7.03 5.42 23.84
CA ASN A 77 -7.92 6.40 23.20
C ASN A 77 -7.21 7.28 22.15
N VAL A 78 -6.15 6.77 21.52
CA VAL A 78 -5.42 7.47 20.46
C VAL A 78 -6.09 7.28 19.12
N ASP A 79 -6.16 8.33 18.30
CA ASP A 79 -6.38 8.23 16.86
C ASP A 79 -5.07 7.79 16.20
N GLN A 80 -4.88 6.47 16.05
CA GLN A 80 -3.65 5.90 15.49
C GLN A 80 -3.41 6.35 14.04
N ALA A 81 -4.47 6.52 13.23
CA ALA A 81 -4.35 6.97 11.86
C ALA A 81 -3.75 8.38 11.77
N LYS A 82 -4.29 9.31 12.54
CA LYS A 82 -3.80 10.68 12.63
C LYS A 82 -2.38 10.72 13.22
N LYS A 83 -2.14 9.98 14.29
CA LYS A 83 -0.83 9.96 14.97
C LYS A 83 0.28 9.42 14.05
N LEU A 84 0.03 8.36 13.30
CA LEU A 84 0.99 7.82 12.32
C LEU A 84 1.23 8.82 11.18
N ALA A 85 0.20 9.52 10.71
CA ALA A 85 0.36 10.57 9.70
C ALA A 85 1.26 11.72 10.21
N GLU A 86 1.05 12.18 11.45
CA GLU A 86 1.90 13.19 12.10
C GLU A 86 3.34 12.71 12.26
N LEU A 87 3.56 11.50 12.79
CA LEU A 87 4.88 10.92 13.01
C LEU A 87 5.66 10.73 11.70
N THR A 88 4.97 10.40 10.60
CA THR A 88 5.61 10.15 9.30
C THR A 88 5.68 11.36 8.39
N GLY A 89 4.92 12.42 8.69
CA GLY A 89 4.78 13.61 7.85
C GLY A 89 4.02 13.33 6.55
N MET A 90 3.12 12.34 6.53
CA MET A 90 2.36 11.90 5.36
C MET A 90 0.91 12.38 5.43
N HIS A 91 0.27 12.56 4.26
CA HIS A 91 -1.18 12.69 4.16
C HIS A 91 -1.81 11.34 4.50
N TYR A 92 -3.05 11.34 5.04
CA TYR A 92 -3.72 10.09 5.37
C TYR A 92 -5.20 10.07 5.01
N PHE A 93 -5.73 8.85 4.89
CA PHE A 93 -7.15 8.57 4.76
C PHE A 93 -7.48 7.31 5.57
N PHE A 94 -8.24 7.49 6.64
CA PHE A 94 -8.77 6.38 7.45
C PHE A 94 -10.05 5.83 6.83
N SER A 95 -10.16 4.52 6.76
CA SER A 95 -11.34 3.80 6.26
C SER A 95 -11.89 2.88 7.34
N LYS A 96 -12.95 3.32 8.00
CA LYS A 96 -13.63 2.55 9.02
C LYS A 96 -14.16 1.22 8.49
N GLY A 97 -13.85 0.13 9.17
CA GLY A 97 -14.50 -1.17 9.04
C GLY A 97 -15.73 -1.24 9.93
N ILE A 98 -15.54 -1.06 11.24
CA ILE A 98 -16.59 -1.14 12.27
C ILE A 98 -16.51 0.02 13.26
N ASN A 99 -17.62 0.26 13.96
CA ASN A 99 -17.57 0.88 15.28
C ASN A 99 -17.23 -0.24 16.28
N LEU A 100 -16.34 0.03 17.20
CA LEU A 100 -15.92 -0.88 18.24
C LEU A 100 -15.91 -0.10 19.54
N ASP A 101 -16.66 -0.55 20.55
CA ASP A 101 -16.86 0.17 21.82
C ASP A 101 -17.21 1.66 21.59
N ALA A 102 -16.43 2.60 22.13
CA ALA A 102 -16.61 4.03 21.96
C ALA A 102 -15.86 4.63 20.76
N GLY A 103 -15.12 3.80 20.01
CA GLY A 103 -14.27 4.25 18.90
C GLY A 103 -14.53 3.52 17.59
N GLU A 104 -13.52 3.48 16.74
CA GLU A 104 -13.58 2.88 15.40
C GLU A 104 -12.35 2.01 15.14
N TYR A 105 -12.54 0.97 14.32
CA TYR A 105 -11.48 0.09 13.86
C TYR A 105 -11.53 -0.05 12.35
N GLY A 106 -10.37 -0.10 11.70
CA GLY A 106 -10.33 -0.18 10.25
C GLY A 106 -8.94 -0.22 9.64
N THR A 107 -8.80 0.46 8.51
CA THR A 107 -7.52 0.55 7.78
C THR A 107 -7.16 2.01 7.50
N VAL A 108 -5.88 2.30 7.28
CA VAL A 108 -5.43 3.63 6.87
C VAL A 108 -4.53 3.55 5.63
N ILE A 109 -4.64 4.54 4.78
CA ILE A 109 -3.65 4.82 3.73
C ILE A 109 -2.85 6.05 4.14
N LEU A 110 -1.50 5.93 4.06
CA LEU A 110 -0.61 7.08 4.16
C LEU A 110 0.03 7.35 2.79
N SER A 111 0.19 8.63 2.45
CA SER A 111 0.74 9.06 1.16
C SER A 111 1.66 10.26 1.31
N LYS A 112 2.85 10.21 0.67
CA LYS A 112 3.69 11.41 0.50
C LYS A 112 3.07 12.42 -0.47
N TYR A 113 2.19 11.95 -1.36
CA TYR A 113 1.50 12.80 -2.31
C TYR A 113 0.20 13.33 -1.73
N PRO A 114 -0.21 14.57 -2.06
CA PRO A 114 -1.53 15.07 -1.69
C PRO A 114 -2.64 14.16 -2.21
N ILE A 115 -3.61 13.86 -1.35
CA ILE A 115 -4.79 13.06 -1.70
C ILE A 115 -5.78 13.97 -2.41
N VAL A 116 -6.02 13.71 -3.71
CA VAL A 116 -6.96 14.49 -4.54
C VAL A 116 -8.41 14.06 -4.29
N LYS A 117 -8.63 12.76 -4.08
CA LYS A 117 -9.93 12.15 -3.80
C LYS A 117 -9.72 10.93 -2.93
N SER A 118 -10.66 10.69 -2.01
CA SER A 118 -10.74 9.45 -1.23
C SER A 118 -12.12 8.84 -1.34
N GLU A 119 -12.18 7.51 -1.31
CA GLU A 119 -13.43 6.73 -1.38
C GLU A 119 -13.33 5.57 -0.38
N ARG A 120 -14.44 5.31 0.32
CA ARG A 120 -14.63 4.14 1.18
C ARG A 120 -15.81 3.33 0.67
N PHE A 121 -15.62 2.03 0.57
CA PHE A 121 -16.69 1.09 0.26
C PHE A 121 -16.77 0.04 1.35
N GLU A 122 -17.94 -0.19 1.91
CA GLU A 122 -18.16 -1.38 2.73
C GLU A 122 -18.11 -2.62 1.82
N LEU A 123 -17.36 -3.61 2.24
CA LEU A 123 -17.25 -4.86 1.50
C LEU A 123 -18.40 -5.81 1.85
N PRO A 124 -18.89 -6.61 0.89
CA PRO A 124 -19.97 -7.54 1.15
C PRO A 124 -19.59 -8.60 2.19
N SER A 125 -20.56 -8.95 3.06
CA SER A 125 -20.43 -9.99 4.07
C SER A 125 -21.69 -10.88 4.02
N PRO A 126 -21.80 -11.81 3.05
CA PRO A 126 -22.94 -12.70 2.93
C PRO A 126 -23.14 -13.61 4.17
N ILE A 127 -22.05 -13.87 4.88
CA ILE A 127 -22.07 -14.56 6.18
C ILE A 127 -21.73 -13.53 7.26
N GLU A 128 -22.49 -13.53 8.37
CA GLU A 128 -22.26 -12.62 9.48
C GLU A 128 -20.80 -12.67 9.97
N SER A 129 -20.16 -11.53 10.02
CA SER A 129 -18.76 -11.37 10.39
C SER A 129 -18.46 -9.92 10.68
N GLU A 130 -17.23 -9.64 11.10
CA GLU A 130 -16.72 -8.28 11.22
C GLU A 130 -16.75 -7.58 9.86
N LYS A 131 -17.36 -6.39 9.81
CA LYS A 131 -17.44 -5.60 8.57
C LYS A 131 -16.08 -5.14 8.12
N ARG A 132 -15.81 -5.31 6.83
CA ARG A 132 -14.56 -4.89 6.17
C ARG A 132 -14.83 -3.75 5.20
N SER A 133 -13.78 -2.99 4.89
CA SER A 133 -13.88 -1.89 3.93
C SER A 133 -12.72 -1.91 2.93
N LEU A 134 -13.01 -1.35 1.75
CA LEU A 134 -12.01 -1.00 0.75
C LEU A 134 -11.79 0.51 0.80
N ALA A 135 -10.60 0.93 1.18
CA ALA A 135 -10.13 2.31 1.07
C ALA A 135 -9.51 2.55 -0.29
N ILE A 136 -9.82 3.66 -0.94
CA ILE A 136 -9.16 4.07 -2.19
C ILE A 136 -8.79 5.55 -2.08
N ILE A 137 -7.54 5.89 -2.39
CA ILE A 137 -7.15 7.28 -2.63
C ILE A 137 -6.77 7.47 -4.10
N HIS A 138 -7.00 8.66 -4.60
CA HIS A 138 -6.52 9.12 -5.90
C HIS A 138 -5.43 10.16 -5.64
N ILE A 139 -4.29 9.98 -6.26
CA ILE A 139 -3.17 10.91 -6.22
C ILE A 139 -2.76 11.27 -7.65
N ASN A 140 -2.14 12.43 -7.82
CA ASN A 140 -1.59 12.84 -9.11
C ASN A 140 -0.07 12.72 -9.06
N ILE A 141 0.49 11.95 -9.97
CA ILE A 141 1.93 11.80 -10.11
C ILE A 141 2.34 12.18 -11.53
N LYS A 142 3.00 13.33 -11.69
CA LYS A 142 3.43 13.86 -12.99
C LYS A 142 2.28 13.94 -14.02
N GLY A 143 1.10 14.39 -13.58
CA GLY A 143 -0.07 14.56 -14.44
C GLY A 143 -0.89 13.28 -14.67
N LYS A 144 -0.47 12.12 -14.14
CA LYS A 144 -1.21 10.86 -14.23
C LYS A 144 -1.91 10.54 -12.91
N VAL A 145 -3.17 10.12 -13.00
CA VAL A 145 -3.91 9.64 -11.83
C VAL A 145 -3.42 8.24 -11.47
N VAL A 146 -3.06 8.04 -10.21
CA VAL A 146 -2.79 6.74 -9.61
C VAL A 146 -3.82 6.49 -8.54
N LYS A 147 -4.41 5.31 -8.53
CA LYS A 147 -5.32 4.84 -7.48
C LYS A 147 -4.56 3.88 -6.57
N PHE A 148 -4.57 4.18 -5.29
CA PHE A 148 -4.00 3.31 -4.28
C PHE A 148 -5.14 2.80 -3.40
N ALA A 149 -5.30 1.50 -3.34
CA ALA A 149 -6.37 0.82 -2.63
C ALA A 149 -5.79 -0.03 -1.50
N ASN A 150 -6.41 0.03 -0.31
CA ASN A 150 -6.02 -0.74 0.87
C ASN A 150 -7.25 -1.45 1.44
N THR A 151 -7.08 -2.70 1.83
CA THR A 151 -8.15 -3.49 2.45
C THR A 151 -7.59 -4.48 3.47
N HIS A 152 -8.47 -4.95 4.35
CA HIS A 152 -8.25 -6.11 5.22
C HIS A 152 -9.45 -7.04 5.03
N LEU A 153 -9.24 -8.18 4.34
CA LEU A 153 -10.34 -9.09 4.01
C LEU A 153 -10.77 -9.93 5.21
N ASP A 154 -11.92 -10.54 5.08
CA ASP A 154 -12.56 -11.36 6.12
C ASP A 154 -11.79 -12.68 6.37
N LEU A 155 -11.95 -13.23 7.57
CA LEU A 155 -11.43 -14.56 7.92
C LEU A 155 -12.26 -15.70 7.29
N LYS A 156 -13.54 -15.44 6.95
CA LYS A 156 -14.42 -16.42 6.32
C LYS A 156 -14.25 -16.45 4.81
N ASN A 157 -13.99 -17.63 4.26
CA ASN A 157 -13.71 -17.79 2.83
C ASN A 157 -14.86 -17.29 1.93
N GLU A 158 -16.12 -17.53 2.32
CA GLU A 158 -17.29 -17.09 1.57
C GLU A 158 -17.36 -15.57 1.47
N ASN A 159 -17.03 -14.87 2.56
CA ASN A 159 -16.96 -13.41 2.58
C ASN A 159 -15.79 -12.92 1.71
N ARG A 160 -14.59 -13.55 1.81
CA ARG A 160 -13.44 -13.21 0.95
C ARG A 160 -13.76 -13.36 -0.54
N LEU A 161 -14.49 -14.42 -0.93
CA LEU A 161 -14.92 -14.60 -2.33
C LEU A 161 -15.83 -13.47 -2.80
N ALA A 162 -16.81 -13.06 -1.99
CA ALA A 162 -17.69 -11.94 -2.31
C ALA A 162 -16.94 -10.61 -2.33
N GLN A 163 -16.02 -10.41 -1.38
CA GLN A 163 -15.20 -9.20 -1.27
C GLN A 163 -14.24 -9.05 -2.46
N THR A 164 -13.58 -10.14 -2.87
CA THR A 164 -12.71 -10.10 -4.06
C THR A 164 -13.49 -9.89 -5.34
N ALA A 165 -14.69 -10.48 -5.48
CA ALA A 165 -15.58 -10.20 -6.61
C ALA A 165 -15.98 -8.71 -6.68
N PHE A 166 -16.29 -8.08 -5.56
CA PHE A 166 -16.56 -6.64 -5.48
C PHE A 166 -15.34 -5.81 -5.93
N ILE A 167 -14.13 -6.14 -5.44
CA ILE A 167 -12.89 -5.44 -5.81
C ILE A 167 -12.61 -5.60 -7.30
N ILE A 168 -12.81 -6.78 -7.87
CA ILE A 168 -12.68 -7.03 -9.32
C ILE A 168 -13.66 -6.16 -10.10
N ASP A 169 -14.94 -6.15 -9.73
CA ASP A 169 -15.95 -5.34 -10.40
C ASP A 169 -15.61 -3.84 -10.38
N LYS A 170 -15.08 -3.37 -9.25
CA LYS A 170 -14.66 -1.98 -9.07
C LYS A 170 -13.52 -1.56 -10.00
N PHE A 171 -12.58 -2.47 -10.31
CA PHE A 171 -11.34 -2.11 -11.02
C PHE A 171 -11.18 -2.73 -12.41
N LYS A 172 -12.00 -3.71 -12.83
CA LYS A 172 -11.84 -4.45 -14.10
C LYS A 172 -11.76 -3.57 -15.36
N ASN A 173 -12.35 -2.37 -15.33
CA ASN A 173 -12.34 -1.44 -16.45
C ASN A 173 -11.49 -0.19 -16.22
N ASP A 174 -10.73 -0.13 -15.11
CA ASP A 174 -9.92 1.04 -14.79
C ASP A 174 -8.72 1.14 -15.73
N LYS A 175 -8.51 2.33 -16.27
CA LYS A 175 -7.41 2.63 -17.22
C LYS A 175 -6.20 3.28 -16.52
N ASN A 176 -6.37 3.71 -15.27
CA ASN A 176 -5.27 4.27 -14.48
C ASN A 176 -4.44 3.13 -13.87
N LEU A 177 -3.26 3.46 -13.38
CA LEU A 177 -2.54 2.56 -12.49
C LEU A 177 -3.36 2.39 -11.20
N VAL A 178 -3.72 1.15 -10.90
CA VAL A 178 -4.34 0.75 -9.63
C VAL A 178 -3.34 -0.12 -8.87
N ILE A 179 -3.06 0.26 -7.66
CA ILE A 179 -2.22 -0.49 -6.72
C ILE A 179 -3.14 -0.96 -5.60
N LEU A 180 -3.32 -2.25 -5.44
CA LEU A 180 -4.09 -2.89 -4.37
C LEU A 180 -3.14 -3.49 -3.36
N VAL A 181 -3.31 -3.15 -2.09
CA VAL A 181 -2.51 -3.70 -0.99
C VAL A 181 -3.41 -4.16 0.16
N GLY A 182 -2.87 -4.97 1.03
CA GLY A 182 -3.53 -5.33 2.28
C GLY A 182 -3.25 -6.74 2.77
N ASP A 183 -3.78 -7.01 3.95
CA ASP A 183 -3.96 -8.34 4.49
C ASP A 183 -5.21 -8.96 3.84
N LEU A 184 -5.02 -9.93 2.98
CA LEU A 184 -6.11 -10.56 2.24
C LEU A 184 -6.62 -11.85 2.92
N ASN A 185 -6.03 -12.22 4.07
CA ASN A 185 -6.43 -13.41 4.85
C ASN A 185 -6.59 -14.69 4.01
N ALA A 186 -5.87 -14.78 2.91
CA ALA A 186 -5.88 -15.91 1.99
C ALA A 186 -4.47 -16.16 1.44
N LYS A 187 -4.11 -17.42 1.28
CA LYS A 187 -2.82 -17.81 0.69
C LYS A 187 -2.83 -17.68 -0.84
N PRO A 188 -1.66 -17.60 -1.49
CA PRO A 188 -1.55 -17.46 -2.95
C PRO A 188 -2.35 -18.50 -3.76
N GLU A 189 -2.43 -19.73 -3.25
CA GLU A 189 -3.14 -20.83 -3.91
C GLU A 189 -4.65 -20.85 -3.64
N GLU A 190 -5.17 -20.00 -2.77
CA GLU A 190 -6.59 -19.96 -2.45
C GLU A 190 -7.39 -19.16 -3.51
N GLN A 191 -8.66 -19.53 -3.66
CA GLN A 191 -9.52 -18.98 -4.70
C GLN A 191 -9.68 -17.44 -4.65
N PRO A 192 -9.79 -16.79 -3.48
CA PRO A 192 -9.84 -15.32 -3.42
C PRO A 192 -8.66 -14.64 -4.10
N ILE A 193 -7.43 -15.15 -3.91
CA ILE A 193 -6.23 -14.58 -4.53
C ILE A 193 -6.22 -14.87 -6.04
N ARG A 194 -6.55 -16.10 -6.46
CA ARG A 194 -6.64 -16.45 -7.89
C ARG A 194 -7.66 -15.58 -8.62
N ASN A 195 -8.80 -15.27 -8.00
CA ASN A 195 -9.80 -14.38 -8.57
C ASN A 195 -9.22 -12.97 -8.78
N LEU A 196 -8.55 -12.40 -7.80
CA LEU A 196 -7.88 -11.10 -7.95
C LEU A 196 -6.83 -11.13 -9.05
N GLU A 197 -6.09 -12.23 -9.19
CA GLU A 197 -5.08 -12.41 -10.23
C GLU A 197 -5.67 -12.47 -11.65
N GLU A 198 -6.99 -12.52 -11.84
CA GLU A 198 -7.62 -12.35 -13.16
C GLU A 198 -7.36 -10.95 -13.74
N ILE A 199 -7.38 -9.91 -12.90
CA ILE A 199 -7.20 -8.51 -13.30
C ILE A 199 -5.97 -7.82 -12.71
N PHE A 200 -5.34 -8.41 -11.70
CA PHE A 200 -4.12 -7.92 -11.07
C PHE A 200 -2.93 -8.84 -11.31
N THR A 201 -1.74 -8.26 -11.24
CA THR A 201 -0.49 -8.99 -11.11
C THR A 201 0.03 -8.80 -9.69
N ARG A 202 0.30 -9.88 -8.98
CA ARG A 202 0.84 -9.88 -7.62
C ARG A 202 2.37 -9.76 -7.66
N SER A 203 2.96 -8.98 -6.75
CA SER A 203 4.39 -9.04 -6.48
C SER A 203 4.72 -10.39 -5.83
N GLN A 204 5.86 -10.96 -6.16
CA GLN A 204 6.23 -12.31 -5.71
C GLN A 204 7.69 -12.37 -5.30
N ILE A 205 7.96 -13.09 -4.22
CA ILE A 205 9.31 -13.48 -3.79
C ILE A 205 9.24 -14.91 -3.25
N LYS A 206 10.33 -15.68 -3.41
CA LYS A 206 10.42 -17.00 -2.82
C LYS A 206 10.35 -16.91 -1.29
N ASN A 207 9.46 -17.69 -0.67
CA ASN A 207 9.22 -17.69 0.77
C ASN A 207 8.79 -16.29 1.28
N GLY A 208 7.89 -15.62 0.55
CA GLY A 208 7.32 -14.31 0.90
C GLY A 208 6.36 -14.37 2.10
N PHE A 209 6.65 -15.20 3.08
CA PHE A 209 5.80 -15.40 4.25
C PHE A 209 5.79 -14.15 5.16
N THR A 210 4.60 -13.77 5.60
CA THR A 210 4.36 -12.53 6.34
C THR A 210 3.87 -12.75 7.77
N ILE A 211 3.38 -13.97 8.09
CA ILE A 211 2.86 -14.30 9.42
C ILE A 211 3.21 -15.77 9.77
N PRO A 212 3.41 -16.09 11.08
CA PRO A 212 3.64 -15.15 12.17
C PRO A 212 4.97 -14.38 11.99
N GLU A 213 5.18 -13.33 12.78
CA GLU A 213 6.40 -12.49 12.74
C GLU A 213 7.67 -13.27 13.06
N VAL A 214 7.57 -14.27 13.93
CA VAL A 214 8.65 -15.23 14.25
C VAL A 214 8.37 -16.55 13.52
N ASN A 215 9.37 -17.01 12.73
CA ASN A 215 9.24 -18.24 11.90
C ASN A 215 8.01 -18.23 10.98
N PRO A 216 7.87 -17.23 10.10
CA PRO A 216 6.70 -17.10 9.23
C PRO A 216 6.54 -18.30 8.31
N ASP A 217 5.30 -18.75 8.14
CA ASP A 217 4.92 -19.92 7.35
C ASP A 217 3.77 -19.66 6.35
N ARG A 218 3.20 -18.44 6.36
CA ARG A 218 2.08 -18.06 5.48
C ARG A 218 2.31 -16.69 4.85
N GLU A 219 1.95 -16.56 3.58
CA GLU A 219 1.89 -15.31 2.82
C GLU A 219 0.41 -14.93 2.69
N ILE A 220 -0.03 -13.87 3.37
CA ILE A 220 -1.41 -13.37 3.33
C ILE A 220 -1.48 -11.85 3.13
N ASP A 221 -0.34 -11.15 3.17
CA ASP A 221 -0.21 -9.72 2.92
C ASP A 221 0.35 -9.50 1.52
N PHE A 222 -0.33 -8.69 0.71
CA PHE A 222 -0.01 -8.58 -0.72
C PHE A 222 0.08 -7.14 -1.20
N ILE A 223 0.90 -6.96 -2.25
CA ILE A 223 0.93 -5.78 -3.11
C ILE A 223 0.69 -6.24 -4.54
N MET A 224 -0.35 -5.70 -5.17
CA MET A 224 -0.76 -6.04 -6.52
C MET A 224 -0.91 -4.77 -7.38
N ILE A 225 -0.67 -4.89 -8.68
CA ILE A 225 -0.97 -3.83 -9.68
C ILE A 225 -1.89 -4.38 -10.76
N ASN A 226 -2.78 -3.53 -11.31
CA ASN A 226 -3.68 -3.97 -12.38
C ASN A 226 -2.91 -4.38 -13.63
N LYS A 227 -3.38 -5.45 -14.28
CA LYS A 227 -2.84 -5.94 -15.55
C LYS A 227 -2.96 -4.88 -16.64
N GLY A 228 -1.99 -4.84 -17.53
CA GLY A 228 -1.93 -3.81 -18.59
C GLY A 228 -1.36 -2.48 -18.15
N SER A 229 -1.02 -2.29 -16.86
CA SER A 229 -0.23 -1.15 -16.43
C SER A 229 1.18 -1.23 -17.02
N GLN A 230 1.78 -0.05 -17.34
CA GLN A 230 3.16 0.05 -17.82
C GLN A 230 4.18 -0.01 -16.67
N PHE A 231 3.82 -0.64 -15.54
CA PHE A 231 4.68 -0.74 -14.36
C PHE A 231 5.10 -2.19 -14.13
N LYS A 232 6.31 -2.34 -13.60
CA LYS A 232 6.85 -3.64 -13.18
C LYS A 232 7.34 -3.58 -11.74
N PHE A 233 7.17 -4.70 -11.06
CA PHE A 233 7.71 -4.90 -9.71
C PHE A 233 9.23 -5.00 -9.72
N LYS A 234 9.83 -4.38 -8.71
CA LYS A 234 11.26 -4.51 -8.35
C LYS A 234 11.40 -4.54 -6.83
N ASN A 235 12.52 -5.07 -6.36
CA ASN A 235 12.91 -5.03 -4.95
C ASN A 235 11.82 -5.46 -3.97
N HIS A 236 11.09 -6.54 -4.30
CA HIS A 236 10.14 -7.13 -3.35
C HIS A 236 10.90 -7.66 -2.13
N ARG A 237 10.49 -7.24 -0.95
CA ARG A 237 11.04 -7.68 0.34
C ARG A 237 9.94 -7.85 1.36
N VAL A 238 9.97 -8.94 2.11
CA VAL A 238 9.31 -9.04 3.40
C VAL A 238 10.36 -8.64 4.45
N LEU A 239 10.07 -7.61 5.22
CA LEU A 239 11.00 -7.08 6.20
C LEU A 239 11.06 -8.00 7.42
N SER A 240 12.26 -8.25 7.95
CA SER A 240 12.46 -9.09 9.15
C SER A 240 12.14 -8.29 10.42
N GLU A 241 10.90 -7.83 10.53
CA GLU A 241 10.36 -7.19 11.72
C GLU A 241 9.69 -8.27 12.58
N THR A 242 10.05 -8.31 13.86
CA THR A 242 9.62 -9.38 14.78
C THR A 242 9.15 -8.85 16.14
N TYR A 243 8.96 -7.53 16.26
CA TYR A 243 8.55 -6.91 17.52
C TYR A 243 7.22 -6.19 17.42
N ALA A 244 7.05 -5.35 16.37
CA ALA A 244 6.00 -4.33 16.36
C ALA A 244 4.60 -4.85 16.01
N SER A 245 4.47 -6.06 15.45
CA SER A 245 3.22 -6.71 15.05
C SER A 245 3.46 -8.21 14.89
N ASP A 246 2.39 -9.01 14.89
CA ASP A 246 2.40 -10.44 14.56
C ASP A 246 2.52 -10.70 13.03
N HIS A 247 2.44 -9.66 12.22
CA HIS A 247 2.76 -9.70 10.79
C HIS A 247 4.12 -9.07 10.49
N ARG A 248 4.68 -9.37 9.31
CA ARG A 248 5.85 -8.72 8.74
C ARG A 248 5.46 -7.75 7.64
N PRO A 249 6.05 -6.53 7.59
CA PRO A 249 5.78 -5.58 6.53
C PRO A 249 6.22 -6.09 5.16
N VAL A 250 5.41 -5.88 4.12
CA VAL A 250 5.75 -6.15 2.73
C VAL A 250 6.11 -4.84 2.02
N TYR A 251 7.30 -4.79 1.43
CA TYR A 251 7.80 -3.64 0.69
C TYR A 251 8.09 -4.00 -0.77
N VAL A 252 7.69 -3.12 -1.67
CA VAL A 252 7.92 -3.29 -3.12
C VAL A 252 8.24 -1.95 -3.76
N GLU A 253 9.12 -1.97 -4.76
CA GLU A 253 9.28 -0.87 -5.71
C GLU A 253 8.60 -1.24 -7.02
N ILE A 254 7.89 -0.29 -7.63
CA ILE A 254 7.40 -0.41 -8.99
C ILE A 254 8.00 0.69 -9.87
N ASN A 255 8.39 0.32 -11.07
CA ASN A 255 8.99 1.24 -12.03
C ASN A 255 8.14 1.30 -13.30
N ALA A 256 7.92 2.51 -13.83
CA ALA A 256 7.40 2.69 -15.18
C ALA A 256 8.39 2.12 -16.21
N GLN A 257 7.85 1.47 -17.25
CA GLN A 257 8.59 0.96 -18.41
C GLN A 257 8.75 2.03 -19.48
#